data_f996793f176841fbebfa762dcf061459
#
_entry.id   f996793f176841fbebfa762dcf061459
#
_cell.length_a   1.000
_cell.length_b   1.000
_cell.length_c   1.000
_cell.angle_alpha   90.00
_cell.angle_beta   90.00
_cell.angle_gamma   90.00
#
_symmetry.space_group_name_H-M   'P 1'
#
loop_
_entity.id
_entity.type
_entity.pdbx_description
1 polymer ?
#
loop_
_entity_poly.entity_id
_entity_poly.type
_entity_poly.pdbx_seq_one_letter_code
_entity_poly.pdbx_strand_id
1 'polypeptide(L)'
;MSERVLENHGEADADAAASAAEKTIKNVVLVHGAFADGSGWRKVYDRLTAQGHRVTIVQNPLTSLEDDIAATTRVLDLQEGPTILVGHSWGGTVITEAGNHPAVAGLVYVSALAPDSGENTATQYEGFAPTPNFVIDVGDDGFGFLNHDTFAIGFAADADDEDAAFLRDAQVPINMSAFATPVTHAAWHDKPTWAVIATEDQSFDQAMLTHMAERAGAEITYVSASHAVFMTQADVVSQVVHVAAERALVTAR
;
A
#
# COMPACT_ATOMS: atom_id res chain seq x y z
N MET A 1 -16.68 40.09 35.82
CA MET A 1 -17.40 38.94 35.19
C MET A 1 -16.82 38.61 33.80
N SER A 2 -15.51 38.46 33.67
CA SER A 2 -14.88 38.25 32.35
C SER A 2 -13.82 37.13 32.29
N GLU A 3 -13.62 36.36 33.36
CA GLU A 3 -12.59 35.30 33.37
C GLU A 3 -13.11 33.87 33.24
N ARG A 4 -14.43 33.63 33.36
CA ARG A 4 -15.01 32.27 33.23
C ARG A 4 -15.37 31.81 31.81
N VAL A 5 -15.25 32.66 30.79
CA VAL A 5 -15.62 32.30 29.40
C VAL A 5 -14.44 31.71 28.60
N LEU A 6 -13.20 31.97 29.01
CA LEU A 6 -12.00 31.49 28.29
C LEU A 6 -11.57 30.07 28.69
N GLU A 7 -11.91 29.58 29.89
CA GLU A 7 -11.56 28.23 30.34
C GLU A 7 -12.44 27.14 29.69
N ASN A 8 -13.68 27.45 29.30
CA ASN A 8 -14.61 26.44 28.72
C ASN A 8 -14.33 26.07 27.26
N HIS A 9 -13.60 26.89 26.50
CA HIS A 9 -13.25 26.53 25.10
C HIS A 9 -12.06 25.57 25.04
N GLY A 10 -11.10 25.67 25.94
CA GLY A 10 -9.94 24.76 25.97
C GLY A 10 -10.27 23.34 26.42
N GLU A 11 -11.22 23.17 27.35
CA GLU A 11 -11.67 21.83 27.79
C GLU A 11 -12.54 21.15 26.74
N ALA A 12 -13.40 21.88 26.04
CA ALA A 12 -14.24 21.32 24.95
C ALA A 12 -13.41 20.90 23.75
N ASP A 13 -12.37 21.64 23.40
CA ASP A 13 -11.44 21.29 22.31
C ASP A 13 -10.54 20.10 22.68
N ALA A 14 -10.13 19.99 23.95
CA ALA A 14 -9.35 18.85 24.45
C ALA A 14 -10.19 17.56 24.52
N ASP A 15 -11.44 17.64 24.95
CA ASP A 15 -12.37 16.50 24.97
C ASP A 15 -12.76 16.05 23.57
N ALA A 16 -12.94 16.97 22.62
CA ALA A 16 -13.19 16.65 21.22
C ALA A 16 -11.98 15.98 20.56
N ALA A 17 -10.77 16.47 20.83
CA ALA A 17 -9.52 15.88 20.36
C ALA A 17 -9.27 14.48 20.98
N ALA A 18 -9.54 14.31 22.28
CA ALA A 18 -9.45 13.02 22.96
C ALA A 18 -10.47 12.02 22.40
N SER A 19 -11.72 12.44 22.15
CA SER A 19 -12.78 11.61 21.54
C SER A 19 -12.48 11.24 20.09
N ALA A 20 -11.81 12.11 19.34
CA ALA A 20 -11.36 11.80 17.97
C ALA A 20 -10.19 10.80 17.99
N ALA A 21 -9.25 10.95 18.92
CA ALA A 21 -8.11 10.04 19.09
C ALA A 21 -8.55 8.62 19.52
N GLU A 22 -9.65 8.48 20.28
CA GLU A 22 -10.24 7.19 20.64
C GLU A 22 -10.93 6.48 19.47
N LYS A 23 -11.29 7.22 18.39
CA LYS A 23 -11.99 6.66 17.21
C LYS A 23 -11.04 6.33 16.06
N THR A 24 -9.77 6.71 16.15
CA THR A 24 -8.78 6.45 15.09
C THR A 24 -8.21 5.04 15.20
N ILE A 25 -8.21 4.28 14.11
CA ILE A 25 -7.57 2.96 14.04
C ILE A 25 -6.07 3.12 14.30
N LYS A 26 -5.55 2.34 15.25
CA LYS A 26 -4.13 2.44 15.63
C LYS A 26 -3.23 1.47 14.89
N ASN A 27 -3.73 0.32 14.45
CA ASN A 27 -2.93 -0.68 13.78
C ASN A 27 -2.85 -0.41 12.28
N VAL A 28 -1.64 -0.43 11.74
CA VAL A 28 -1.35 -0.34 10.32
C VAL A 28 -0.42 -1.49 9.94
N VAL A 29 -0.77 -2.24 8.91
CA VAL A 29 0.06 -3.30 8.34
C VAL A 29 0.47 -2.90 6.93
N LEU A 30 1.78 -2.85 6.68
CA LEU A 30 2.38 -2.47 5.39
C LEU A 30 2.87 -3.71 4.64
N VAL A 31 2.46 -3.85 3.38
CA VAL A 31 2.78 -4.98 2.51
C VAL A 31 3.54 -4.46 1.29
N HIS A 32 4.79 -4.92 1.11
CA HIS A 32 5.64 -4.52 0.00
C HIS A 32 5.28 -5.22 -1.32
N GLY A 33 5.75 -4.66 -2.43
CA GLY A 33 5.57 -5.19 -3.78
C GLY A 33 6.54 -6.32 -4.14
N ALA A 34 6.45 -6.78 -5.39
CA ALA A 34 7.43 -7.64 -6.02
C ALA A 34 8.79 -6.92 -6.13
N PHE A 35 9.87 -7.67 -6.21
CA PHE A 35 11.24 -7.16 -6.37
C PHE A 35 11.70 -6.25 -5.22
N ALA A 36 11.05 -6.31 -4.07
CA ALA A 36 11.31 -5.46 -2.93
C ALA A 36 11.22 -6.25 -1.63
N ASP A 37 11.59 -5.62 -0.54
CA ASP A 37 11.37 -6.09 0.81
C ASP A 37 10.70 -5.01 1.67
N GLY A 38 10.49 -5.31 2.93
CA GLY A 38 9.87 -4.38 3.87
C GLY A 38 10.71 -3.15 4.22
N SER A 39 12.01 -3.14 3.92
CA SER A 39 12.90 -2.03 4.29
C SER A 39 12.57 -0.72 3.58
N GLY A 40 12.02 -0.81 2.37
CA GLY A 40 11.57 0.36 1.60
C GLY A 40 10.50 1.18 2.31
N TRP A 41 9.71 0.58 3.18
CA TRP A 41 8.68 1.27 3.96
C TRP A 41 9.20 2.17 5.09
N ARG A 42 10.52 2.23 5.32
CA ARG A 42 11.12 2.91 6.47
C ARG A 42 10.62 4.34 6.65
N LYS A 43 10.57 5.14 5.59
CA LYS A 43 10.15 6.54 5.69
C LYS A 43 8.66 6.69 6.04
N VAL A 44 7.80 5.83 5.52
CA VAL A 44 6.36 5.78 5.88
C VAL A 44 6.18 5.29 7.32
N TYR A 45 6.92 4.24 7.71
CA TYR A 45 6.92 3.73 9.10
C TYR A 45 7.23 4.83 10.12
N ASP A 46 8.31 5.61 9.90
CA ASP A 46 8.73 6.66 10.82
C ASP A 46 7.65 7.74 10.98
N ARG A 47 6.94 8.10 9.90
CA ARG A 47 5.85 9.09 9.92
C ARG A 47 4.60 8.58 10.63
N LEU A 48 4.17 7.37 10.31
CA LEU A 48 2.99 6.78 10.93
C LEU A 48 3.19 6.53 12.43
N THR A 49 4.38 6.10 12.84
CA THR A 49 4.70 5.93 14.27
C THR A 49 4.75 7.26 15.01
N ALA A 50 5.26 8.33 14.37
CA ALA A 50 5.22 9.69 14.92
C ALA A 50 3.78 10.22 15.06
N GLN A 51 2.83 9.75 14.23
CA GLN A 51 1.39 10.05 14.33
C GLN A 51 0.66 9.14 15.35
N GLY A 52 1.39 8.25 16.04
CA GLY A 52 0.85 7.39 17.10
C GLY A 52 0.21 6.09 16.62
N HIS A 53 0.48 5.66 15.37
CA HIS A 53 0.10 4.34 14.88
C HIS A 53 1.06 3.26 15.33
N ARG A 54 0.54 2.03 15.49
CA ARG A 54 1.30 0.80 15.65
C ARG A 54 1.49 0.18 14.27
N VAL A 55 2.70 0.24 13.74
CA VAL A 55 3.00 -0.18 12.38
C VAL A 55 3.73 -1.52 12.40
N THR A 56 3.24 -2.47 11.62
CA THR A 56 3.90 -3.75 11.36
C THR A 56 4.16 -3.88 9.86
N ILE A 57 5.35 -4.33 9.49
CA ILE A 57 5.76 -4.50 8.10
C ILE A 57 5.82 -6.01 7.81
N VAL A 58 5.07 -6.44 6.79
CA VAL A 58 5.09 -7.82 6.30
C VAL A 58 6.36 -8.05 5.48
N GLN A 59 6.93 -9.22 5.60
CA GLN A 59 7.99 -9.72 4.72
C GLN A 59 7.38 -10.81 3.84
N ASN A 60 7.03 -10.45 2.60
CA ASN A 60 6.50 -11.38 1.62
C ASN A 60 7.63 -12.31 1.14
N PRO A 61 7.44 -13.64 1.15
CA PRO A 61 8.44 -14.56 0.62
C PRO A 61 8.58 -14.50 -0.91
N LEU A 62 7.59 -13.96 -1.63
CA LEU A 62 7.57 -13.82 -3.09
C LEU A 62 7.72 -15.16 -3.85
N THR A 63 7.35 -16.26 -3.21
CA THR A 63 7.40 -17.62 -3.76
C THR A 63 6.11 -18.02 -4.46
N SER A 64 4.97 -17.54 -3.98
CA SER A 64 3.63 -17.66 -4.58
C SER A 64 2.69 -16.60 -4.00
N LEU A 65 1.54 -16.38 -4.63
CA LEU A 65 0.50 -15.49 -4.09
C LEU A 65 -0.01 -16.03 -2.74
N GLU A 66 -0.20 -17.33 -2.64
CA GLU A 66 -0.68 -18.01 -1.43
C GLU A 66 0.29 -17.83 -0.25
N ASP A 67 1.60 -17.91 -0.50
CA ASP A 67 2.62 -17.73 0.53
C ASP A 67 2.66 -16.28 1.04
N ASP A 68 2.51 -15.29 0.13
CA ASP A 68 2.47 -13.87 0.47
C ASP A 68 1.18 -13.53 1.26
N ILE A 69 0.03 -14.08 0.86
CA ILE A 69 -1.23 -13.99 1.61
C ILE A 69 -1.06 -14.61 3.00
N ALA A 70 -0.47 -15.80 3.10
CA ALA A 70 -0.24 -16.48 4.37
C ALA A 70 0.72 -15.69 5.28
N ALA A 71 1.76 -15.05 4.74
CA ALA A 71 2.65 -14.17 5.49
C ALA A 71 1.90 -12.95 6.03
N THR A 72 1.07 -12.32 5.21
CA THR A 72 0.23 -11.18 5.61
C THR A 72 -0.79 -11.57 6.67
N THR A 73 -1.47 -12.70 6.49
CA THR A 73 -2.47 -13.22 7.45
C THR A 73 -1.86 -13.47 8.82
N ARG A 74 -0.65 -14.08 8.90
CA ARG A 74 0.05 -14.28 10.19
C ARG A 74 0.31 -12.97 10.92
N VAL A 75 0.60 -11.88 10.19
CA VAL A 75 0.78 -10.55 10.80
C VAL A 75 -0.55 -9.98 11.25
N LEU A 76 -1.63 -10.17 10.46
CA LEU A 76 -2.98 -9.72 10.82
C LEU A 76 -3.52 -10.46 12.06
N ASP A 77 -3.23 -11.75 12.22
CA ASP A 77 -3.60 -12.56 13.40
C ASP A 77 -3.01 -12.02 14.71
N LEU A 78 -1.89 -11.29 14.63
CA LEU A 78 -1.22 -10.67 15.78
C LEU A 78 -1.78 -9.28 16.13
N GLN A 79 -2.68 -8.71 15.30
CA GLN A 79 -3.19 -7.38 15.55
C GLN A 79 -4.32 -7.39 16.58
N GLU A 80 -4.17 -6.57 17.60
CA GLU A 80 -5.22 -6.34 18.60
C GLU A 80 -6.16 -5.22 18.14
N GLY A 81 -7.29 -5.57 17.51
CA GLY A 81 -8.31 -4.64 17.04
C GLY A 81 -8.24 -4.31 15.55
N PRO A 82 -9.03 -3.30 15.10
CA PRO A 82 -9.15 -2.94 13.70
C PRO A 82 -7.81 -2.44 13.14
N THR A 83 -7.57 -2.79 11.87
CA THR A 83 -6.30 -2.57 11.18
C THR A 83 -6.53 -1.96 9.80
N ILE A 84 -5.72 -0.97 9.43
CA ILE A 84 -5.58 -0.52 8.04
C ILE A 84 -4.51 -1.37 7.36
N LEU A 85 -4.88 -2.02 6.26
CA LEU A 85 -3.98 -2.83 5.46
C LEU A 85 -3.55 -2.06 4.22
N VAL A 86 -2.24 -1.87 4.05
CA VAL A 86 -1.64 -1.04 3.01
C VAL A 86 -0.80 -1.90 2.09
N GLY A 87 -1.01 -1.83 0.78
CA GLY A 87 -0.23 -2.58 -0.21
C GLY A 87 0.37 -1.67 -1.27
N HIS A 88 1.65 -1.88 -1.59
CA HIS A 88 2.34 -1.24 -2.70
C HIS A 88 2.50 -2.24 -3.85
N SER A 89 2.25 -1.79 -5.09
CA SER A 89 2.54 -2.59 -6.29
C SER A 89 1.88 -3.98 -6.25
N TRP A 90 2.62 -5.07 -6.37
CA TRP A 90 2.18 -6.46 -6.16
C TRP A 90 1.52 -6.68 -4.78
N GLY A 91 1.97 -5.96 -3.75
CA GLY A 91 1.34 -5.99 -2.44
C GLY A 91 -0.14 -5.62 -2.48
N GLY A 92 -0.60 -4.90 -3.51
CA GLY A 92 -2.02 -4.64 -3.77
C GLY A 92 -2.80 -5.91 -4.10
N THR A 93 -2.24 -6.81 -4.92
CA THR A 93 -2.84 -8.14 -5.17
C THR A 93 -2.96 -8.94 -3.86
N VAL A 94 -1.89 -8.91 -3.04
CA VAL A 94 -1.88 -9.60 -1.75
C VAL A 94 -2.94 -9.06 -0.80
N ILE A 95 -3.06 -7.73 -0.65
CA ILE A 95 -4.06 -7.11 0.24
C ILE A 95 -5.48 -7.25 -0.29
N THR A 96 -5.67 -7.41 -1.59
CA THR A 96 -6.98 -7.67 -2.19
C THR A 96 -7.57 -8.98 -1.67
N GLU A 97 -6.77 -10.03 -1.51
CA GLU A 97 -7.22 -11.30 -0.93
C GLU A 97 -7.14 -11.31 0.61
N ALA A 98 -5.99 -10.93 1.19
CA ALA A 98 -5.79 -10.92 2.64
C ALA A 98 -6.69 -9.90 3.37
N GLY A 99 -7.19 -8.90 2.68
CA GLY A 99 -8.12 -7.89 3.19
C GLY A 99 -9.48 -8.43 3.66
N ASN A 100 -9.83 -9.67 3.28
CA ASN A 100 -10.99 -10.38 3.81
C ASN A 100 -10.84 -10.79 5.29
N HIS A 101 -9.64 -10.68 5.84
CA HIS A 101 -9.38 -10.97 7.26
C HIS A 101 -10.24 -10.09 8.18
N PRO A 102 -10.85 -10.64 9.27
CA PRO A 102 -11.77 -9.90 10.12
C PRO A 102 -11.16 -8.70 10.84
N ALA A 103 -9.85 -8.67 11.07
CA ALA A 103 -9.15 -7.53 11.65
C ALA A 103 -9.03 -6.34 10.69
N VAL A 104 -9.18 -6.54 9.37
CA VAL A 104 -9.04 -5.47 8.38
C VAL A 104 -10.29 -4.61 8.33
N ALA A 105 -10.12 -3.32 8.60
CA ALA A 105 -11.19 -2.32 8.59
C ALA A 105 -11.18 -1.43 7.34
N GLY A 106 -10.05 -1.35 6.63
CA GLY A 106 -9.91 -0.56 5.40
C GLY A 106 -8.64 -0.90 4.65
N LEU A 107 -8.63 -0.58 3.35
CA LEU A 107 -7.55 -0.89 2.41
C LEU A 107 -6.93 0.39 1.84
N VAL A 108 -5.60 0.42 1.72
CA VAL A 108 -4.89 1.50 1.03
C VAL A 108 -3.99 0.92 -0.05
N TYR A 109 -4.24 1.28 -1.31
CA TYR A 109 -3.46 0.89 -2.47
C TYR A 109 -2.48 1.99 -2.82
N VAL A 110 -1.19 1.71 -2.81
CA VAL A 110 -0.11 2.68 -3.08
C VAL A 110 0.56 2.31 -4.39
N SER A 111 0.21 2.99 -5.49
CA SER A 111 0.60 2.62 -6.88
C SER A 111 0.55 1.11 -7.08
N ALA A 112 -0.63 0.53 -6.84
CA ALA A 112 -0.76 -0.90 -6.60
C ALA A 112 -1.85 -1.54 -7.45
N LEU A 113 -1.67 -2.82 -7.75
CA LEU A 113 -2.65 -3.68 -8.40
C LEU A 113 -3.86 -3.90 -7.48
N ALA A 114 -5.07 -3.83 -8.06
CA ALA A 114 -6.32 -4.09 -7.35
C ALA A 114 -7.22 -5.03 -8.19
N PRO A 115 -6.83 -6.31 -8.32
CA PRO A 115 -7.58 -7.29 -9.10
C PRO A 115 -8.98 -7.50 -8.55
N ASP A 116 -9.92 -7.85 -9.44
CA ASP A 116 -11.21 -8.41 -9.06
C ASP A 116 -11.12 -9.95 -8.97
N SER A 117 -12.14 -10.57 -8.42
CA SER A 117 -12.23 -12.03 -8.30
C SER A 117 -12.11 -12.69 -9.68
N GLY A 118 -11.19 -13.62 -9.81
CA GLY A 118 -10.84 -14.30 -11.05
C GLY A 118 -9.78 -13.61 -11.91
N GLU A 119 -9.37 -12.39 -11.56
CA GLU A 119 -8.28 -11.68 -12.24
C GLU A 119 -6.91 -12.05 -11.65
N ASN A 120 -5.88 -11.99 -12.50
CA ASN A 120 -4.48 -12.10 -12.13
C ASN A 120 -3.69 -10.88 -12.64
N THR A 121 -2.41 -10.81 -12.38
CA THR A 121 -1.59 -9.66 -12.79
C THR A 121 -1.63 -9.43 -14.29
N ALA A 122 -1.56 -10.48 -15.12
CA ALA A 122 -1.54 -10.31 -16.57
C ALA A 122 -2.84 -9.70 -17.11
N THR A 123 -4.00 -10.10 -16.58
CA THR A 123 -5.30 -9.59 -17.03
C THR A 123 -5.50 -8.11 -16.73
N GLN A 124 -4.83 -7.58 -15.70
CA GLN A 124 -4.92 -6.16 -15.34
C GLN A 124 -4.19 -5.22 -16.31
N TYR A 125 -3.19 -5.74 -17.04
CA TYR A 125 -2.47 -4.96 -18.07
C TYR A 125 -3.22 -4.91 -19.40
N GLU A 126 -4.24 -5.73 -19.62
CA GLU A 126 -4.95 -5.81 -20.89
C GLU A 126 -5.66 -4.47 -21.23
N GLY A 127 -5.32 -3.92 -22.39
CA GLY A 127 -5.92 -2.69 -22.89
C GLY A 127 -5.23 -1.39 -22.44
N PHE A 128 -4.17 -1.47 -21.65
CA PHE A 128 -3.38 -0.31 -21.21
C PHE A 128 -2.04 -0.19 -21.96
N ALA A 129 -1.41 0.99 -21.84
CA ALA A 129 -0.14 1.24 -22.50
C ALA A 129 0.99 0.40 -21.86
N PRO A 130 1.94 -0.10 -22.67
CA PRO A 130 3.09 -0.82 -22.15
C PRO A 130 4.03 0.13 -21.40
N THR A 131 4.74 -0.41 -20.41
CA THR A 131 5.75 0.29 -19.62
C THR A 131 7.15 -0.24 -19.98
N PRO A 132 7.78 0.26 -21.05
CA PRO A 132 8.98 -0.35 -21.65
C PRO A 132 10.22 -0.27 -20.76
N ASN A 133 10.21 0.60 -19.75
CA ASN A 133 11.32 0.75 -18.81
C ASN A 133 11.24 -0.24 -17.64
N PHE A 134 10.10 -0.89 -17.44
CA PHE A 134 9.91 -1.92 -16.42
C PHE A 134 10.32 -3.28 -16.97
N VAL A 135 11.61 -3.59 -16.92
CA VAL A 135 12.21 -4.79 -17.51
C VAL A 135 12.50 -5.82 -16.42
N ILE A 136 12.01 -7.05 -16.61
CA ILE A 136 12.22 -8.16 -15.67
C ILE A 136 13.18 -9.16 -16.31
N ASP A 137 14.27 -9.45 -15.63
CA ASP A 137 15.20 -10.52 -15.98
C ASP A 137 14.78 -11.79 -15.22
N VAL A 138 14.46 -12.85 -15.97
CA VAL A 138 13.96 -14.11 -15.41
C VAL A 138 15.04 -15.19 -15.52
N GLY A 139 15.37 -15.81 -14.38
CA GLY A 139 16.31 -16.93 -14.33
C GLY A 139 15.70 -18.26 -14.78
N ASP A 140 16.56 -19.26 -15.02
CA ASP A 140 16.15 -20.63 -15.40
C ASP A 140 15.30 -21.32 -14.32
N ASP A 141 15.36 -20.85 -13.08
CA ASP A 141 14.58 -21.32 -11.94
C ASP A 141 13.18 -20.68 -11.84
N GLY A 142 12.84 -19.77 -12.78
CA GLY A 142 11.55 -19.09 -12.84
C GLY A 142 11.42 -17.90 -11.90
N PHE A 143 12.49 -17.50 -11.21
CA PHE A 143 12.49 -16.28 -10.41
C PHE A 143 12.98 -15.07 -11.24
N GLY A 144 12.35 -13.92 -11.02
CA GLY A 144 12.66 -12.68 -11.71
C GLY A 144 13.16 -11.59 -10.79
N PHE A 145 14.01 -10.72 -11.34
CA PHE A 145 14.45 -9.45 -10.78
C PHE A 145 14.17 -8.32 -11.77
N LEU A 146 14.02 -7.10 -11.30
CA LEU A 146 14.11 -5.96 -12.20
C LEU A 146 15.53 -5.79 -12.70
N ASN A 147 15.66 -5.54 -13.99
CA ASN A 147 16.94 -5.33 -14.64
C ASN A 147 17.70 -4.17 -13.99
N HIS A 148 18.96 -4.39 -13.63
CA HIS A 148 19.80 -3.44 -12.90
C HIS A 148 20.00 -2.10 -13.64
N ASP A 149 20.16 -2.14 -14.97
CA ASP A 149 20.48 -0.94 -15.77
C ASP A 149 19.24 -0.06 -15.96
N THR A 150 18.04 -0.63 -15.96
CA THR A 150 16.77 0.09 -16.12
C THR A 150 16.04 0.34 -14.79
N PHE A 151 16.53 -0.19 -13.67
CA PHE A 151 15.85 -0.12 -12.37
C PHE A 151 15.49 1.32 -11.97
N ALA A 152 16.45 2.22 -11.99
CA ALA A 152 16.23 3.60 -11.58
C ALA A 152 15.11 4.25 -12.42
N ILE A 153 15.19 4.17 -13.76
CA ILE A 153 14.20 4.78 -14.64
C ILE A 153 12.83 4.07 -14.60
N GLY A 154 12.82 2.74 -14.42
CA GLY A 154 11.59 1.93 -14.44
C GLY A 154 10.86 1.91 -13.11
N PHE A 155 11.57 2.12 -11.98
CA PHE A 155 10.99 1.94 -10.65
C PHE A 155 11.12 3.19 -9.75
N ALA A 156 12.28 3.88 -9.75
CA ALA A 156 12.64 4.89 -8.76
C ALA A 156 13.16 6.19 -9.41
N ALA A 157 12.52 6.66 -10.49
CA ALA A 157 13.03 7.75 -11.33
C ALA A 157 13.12 9.12 -10.63
N ASP A 158 12.37 9.33 -9.56
CA ASP A 158 12.38 10.56 -8.74
C ASP A 158 13.11 10.37 -7.38
N ALA A 159 13.70 9.20 -7.13
CA ALA A 159 14.55 8.97 -5.97
C ALA A 159 15.96 9.57 -6.18
N ASP A 160 16.64 9.92 -5.10
CA ASP A 160 18.06 10.22 -5.19
C ASP A 160 18.89 8.95 -5.51
N ASP A 161 20.13 9.14 -5.94
CA ASP A 161 20.99 8.02 -6.38
C ASP A 161 21.24 6.99 -5.26
N GLU A 162 21.29 7.42 -3.99
CA GLU A 162 21.52 6.53 -2.84
C GLU A 162 20.29 5.67 -2.55
N ASP A 163 19.10 6.28 -2.50
CA ASP A 163 17.82 5.58 -2.31
C ASP A 163 17.53 4.62 -3.50
N ALA A 164 17.76 5.07 -4.75
CA ALA A 164 17.57 4.24 -5.93
C ALA A 164 18.52 3.02 -5.95
N ALA A 165 19.79 3.22 -5.60
CA ALA A 165 20.77 2.15 -5.48
C ALA A 165 20.40 1.18 -4.36
N PHE A 166 19.97 1.69 -3.20
CA PHE A 166 19.53 0.86 -2.09
C PHE A 166 18.35 -0.04 -2.49
N LEU A 167 17.31 0.52 -3.10
CA LEU A 167 16.14 -0.26 -3.54
C LEU A 167 16.52 -1.32 -4.58
N ARG A 168 17.40 -0.98 -5.53
CA ARG A 168 17.90 -1.91 -6.53
C ARG A 168 18.67 -3.09 -5.90
N ASP A 169 19.53 -2.80 -4.93
CA ASP A 169 20.42 -3.80 -4.33
C ASP A 169 19.73 -4.61 -3.22
N ALA A 170 18.59 -4.11 -2.68
CA ALA A 170 17.72 -4.80 -1.72
C ALA A 170 16.63 -5.67 -2.38
N GLN A 171 16.66 -5.85 -3.71
CA GLN A 171 15.65 -6.64 -4.39
C GLN A 171 15.56 -8.08 -3.85
N VAL A 172 14.33 -8.55 -3.67
CA VAL A 172 14.01 -9.97 -3.45
C VAL A 172 13.37 -10.52 -4.72
N PRO A 173 13.89 -11.62 -5.29
CA PRO A 173 13.30 -12.20 -6.49
C PRO A 173 11.90 -12.73 -6.25
N ILE A 174 11.02 -12.58 -7.25
CA ILE A 174 9.69 -13.16 -7.20
C ILE A 174 9.60 -14.36 -8.16
N ASN A 175 8.93 -15.43 -7.73
CA ASN A 175 8.56 -16.51 -8.64
C ASN A 175 7.51 -15.98 -9.63
N MET A 176 7.84 -15.98 -10.92
CA MET A 176 6.99 -15.40 -11.97
C MET A 176 5.63 -16.10 -12.10
N SER A 177 5.48 -17.34 -11.62
CA SER A 177 4.19 -18.02 -11.58
C SER A 177 3.17 -17.35 -10.63
N ALA A 178 3.63 -16.60 -9.63
CA ALA A 178 2.76 -15.85 -8.73
C ALA A 178 1.86 -14.86 -9.50
N PHE A 179 2.37 -14.24 -10.56
CA PHE A 179 1.62 -13.29 -11.39
C PHE A 179 0.49 -13.93 -12.20
N ALA A 180 0.50 -15.27 -12.39
CA ALA A 180 -0.54 -16.00 -13.09
C ALA A 180 -1.67 -16.49 -12.17
N THR A 181 -1.48 -16.42 -10.84
CA THR A 181 -2.47 -16.87 -9.86
C THR A 181 -3.59 -15.85 -9.73
N PRO A 182 -4.86 -16.23 -9.95
CA PRO A 182 -5.97 -15.30 -9.80
C PRO A 182 -6.35 -15.10 -8.33
N VAL A 183 -6.84 -13.91 -8.02
CA VAL A 183 -7.49 -13.59 -6.74
C VAL A 183 -8.86 -14.28 -6.70
N THR A 184 -9.24 -14.81 -5.54
CA THR A 184 -10.54 -15.50 -5.36
C THR A 184 -11.61 -14.59 -4.79
N HIS A 185 -11.26 -13.70 -3.87
CA HIS A 185 -12.18 -12.75 -3.23
C HIS A 185 -11.55 -11.37 -3.14
N ALA A 186 -12.12 -10.41 -3.83
CA ALA A 186 -11.67 -9.04 -3.80
C ALA A 186 -12.25 -8.27 -2.61
N ALA A 187 -11.46 -8.08 -1.57
CA ALA A 187 -11.89 -7.46 -0.30
C ALA A 187 -12.39 -6.02 -0.46
N TRP A 188 -11.98 -5.31 -1.51
CA TRP A 188 -12.43 -3.95 -1.77
C TRP A 188 -13.92 -3.84 -2.11
N HIS A 189 -14.62 -4.95 -2.40
CA HIS A 189 -16.09 -4.96 -2.51
C HIS A 189 -16.79 -4.68 -1.16
N ASP A 190 -16.13 -5.05 -0.05
CA ASP A 190 -16.71 -5.00 1.30
C ASP A 190 -15.99 -4.02 2.24
N LYS A 191 -14.85 -3.47 1.83
CA LYS A 191 -14.03 -2.61 2.68
C LYS A 191 -13.90 -1.21 2.09
N PRO A 192 -13.98 -0.15 2.91
CA PRO A 192 -13.63 1.19 2.48
C PRO A 192 -12.19 1.22 1.98
N THR A 193 -11.97 1.90 0.86
CA THR A 193 -10.72 1.82 0.10
C THR A 193 -10.20 3.20 -0.25
N TRP A 194 -8.89 3.37 -0.16
CA TRP A 194 -8.14 4.57 -0.57
C TRP A 194 -7.03 4.17 -1.54
N ALA A 195 -6.63 5.11 -2.39
CA ALA A 195 -5.53 4.90 -3.32
C ALA A 195 -4.61 6.13 -3.40
N VAL A 196 -3.30 5.88 -3.44
CA VAL A 196 -2.29 6.85 -3.85
C VAL A 196 -1.79 6.41 -5.22
N ILE A 197 -1.90 7.29 -6.23
CA ILE A 197 -1.47 7.00 -7.60
C ILE A 197 -0.33 7.95 -7.98
N ALA A 198 0.83 7.37 -8.26
CA ALA A 198 1.98 8.08 -8.81
C ALA A 198 1.72 8.41 -10.30
N THR A 199 1.84 9.69 -10.67
CA THR A 199 1.50 10.14 -12.03
C THR A 199 2.64 9.98 -13.03
N GLU A 200 3.86 9.70 -12.56
CA GLU A 200 5.06 9.48 -13.36
C GLU A 200 5.57 8.03 -13.22
N ASP A 201 4.67 7.12 -12.83
CA ASP A 201 4.95 5.69 -12.68
C ASP A 201 5.36 5.09 -14.03
N GLN A 202 6.51 4.38 -14.06
CA GLN A 202 7.02 3.69 -15.24
C GLN A 202 6.92 2.17 -15.11
N SER A 203 6.42 1.66 -13.96
CA SER A 203 6.10 0.25 -13.76
C SER A 203 4.67 -0.06 -14.17
N PHE A 204 3.75 0.90 -13.95
CA PHE A 204 2.34 0.79 -14.31
C PHE A 204 1.87 2.02 -15.10
N ASP A 205 1.00 1.79 -16.08
CA ASP A 205 0.28 2.87 -16.75
C ASP A 205 -0.65 3.59 -15.75
N GLN A 206 -0.60 4.91 -15.69
CA GLN A 206 -1.46 5.71 -14.80
C GLN A 206 -2.95 5.44 -15.03
N ALA A 207 -3.37 5.26 -16.29
CA ALA A 207 -4.77 4.98 -16.61
C ALA A 207 -5.20 3.61 -16.08
N MET A 208 -4.29 2.62 -16.06
CA MET A 208 -4.54 1.32 -15.46
C MET A 208 -4.75 1.44 -13.94
N LEU A 209 -3.86 2.14 -13.23
CA LEU A 209 -3.99 2.37 -11.79
C LEU A 209 -5.29 3.13 -11.46
N THR A 210 -5.61 4.16 -12.24
CA THR A 210 -6.85 4.92 -12.07
C THR A 210 -8.08 4.04 -12.26
N HIS A 211 -8.10 3.24 -13.34
CA HIS A 211 -9.21 2.33 -13.63
C HIS A 211 -9.46 1.34 -12.48
N MET A 212 -8.40 0.73 -11.94
CA MET A 212 -8.52 -0.21 -10.82
C MET A 212 -9.03 0.49 -9.55
N ALA A 213 -8.49 1.66 -9.22
CA ALA A 213 -8.89 2.43 -8.05
C ALA A 213 -10.35 2.91 -8.13
N GLU A 214 -10.80 3.40 -9.29
CA GLU A 214 -12.20 3.80 -9.53
C GLU A 214 -13.14 2.60 -9.41
N ARG A 215 -12.77 1.46 -10.01
CA ARG A 215 -13.53 0.21 -9.91
C ARG A 215 -13.66 -0.27 -8.46
N ALA A 216 -12.61 -0.14 -7.67
CA ALA A 216 -12.61 -0.46 -6.25
C ALA A 216 -13.35 0.58 -5.37
N GLY A 217 -13.90 1.65 -5.96
CA GLY A 217 -14.57 2.72 -5.23
C GLY A 217 -13.64 3.51 -4.30
N ALA A 218 -12.34 3.54 -4.60
CA ALA A 218 -11.34 4.17 -3.75
C ALA A 218 -11.43 5.70 -3.75
N GLU A 219 -11.17 6.32 -2.60
CA GLU A 219 -10.83 7.75 -2.53
C GLU A 219 -9.39 7.93 -3.06
N ILE A 220 -9.23 8.60 -4.21
CA ILE A 220 -7.96 8.66 -4.94
C ILE A 220 -7.20 9.93 -4.64
N THR A 221 -5.91 9.80 -4.33
CA THR A 221 -4.93 10.87 -4.24
C THR A 221 -3.86 10.69 -5.31
N TYR A 222 -3.74 11.66 -6.22
CA TYR A 222 -2.68 11.68 -7.24
C TYR A 222 -1.47 12.44 -6.71
N VAL A 223 -0.27 11.93 -7.04
CA VAL A 223 0.99 12.57 -6.65
C VAL A 223 2.03 12.45 -7.77
N SER A 224 2.77 13.54 -8.04
CA SER A 224 3.89 13.52 -8.97
C SER A 224 5.05 12.74 -8.34
N ALA A 225 5.20 11.50 -8.76
CA ALA A 225 6.22 10.56 -8.26
C ALA A 225 6.38 9.40 -9.24
N SER A 226 7.51 8.69 -9.13
CA SER A 226 7.74 7.38 -9.75
C SER A 226 7.03 6.26 -8.98
N HIS A 227 7.26 5.00 -9.40
CA HIS A 227 6.72 3.82 -8.71
C HIS A 227 7.18 3.71 -7.23
N ALA A 228 8.38 4.25 -6.91
CA ALA A 228 8.90 4.28 -5.54
C ALA A 228 8.23 5.36 -4.65
N VAL A 229 6.99 5.71 -4.90
CA VAL A 229 6.20 6.74 -4.22
C VAL A 229 6.19 6.60 -2.69
N PHE A 230 6.25 5.38 -2.16
CA PHE A 230 6.34 5.10 -0.72
C PHE A 230 7.65 5.62 -0.09
N MET A 231 8.69 5.82 -0.90
CA MET A 231 9.98 6.35 -0.46
C MET A 231 10.09 7.85 -0.75
N THR A 232 9.76 8.28 -1.97
CA THR A 232 9.96 9.66 -2.43
C THR A 232 8.86 10.61 -1.93
N GLN A 233 7.65 10.12 -1.72
CA GLN A 233 6.48 10.87 -1.26
C GLN A 233 5.86 10.28 0.02
N ALA A 234 6.71 9.82 0.93
CA ALA A 234 6.29 9.16 2.16
C ALA A 234 5.35 10.01 3.03
N ASP A 235 5.42 11.35 2.94
CA ASP A 235 4.51 12.27 3.63
C ASP A 235 3.08 12.14 3.10
N VAL A 236 2.90 12.10 1.77
CA VAL A 236 1.58 11.93 1.14
C VAL A 236 1.01 10.56 1.46
N VAL A 237 1.83 9.51 1.30
CA VAL A 237 1.41 8.12 1.59
C VAL A 237 0.97 7.98 3.04
N SER A 238 1.77 8.45 4.01
CA SER A 238 1.43 8.37 5.43
C SER A 238 0.18 9.18 5.79
N GLN A 239 -0.03 10.34 5.14
CA GLN A 239 -1.24 11.14 5.35
C GLN A 239 -2.50 10.41 4.86
N VAL A 240 -2.47 9.76 3.68
CA VAL A 240 -3.61 8.97 3.17
C VAL A 240 -3.91 7.80 4.10
N VAL A 241 -2.88 7.09 4.58
CA VAL A 241 -3.06 6.00 5.57
C VAL A 241 -3.66 6.51 6.87
N HIS A 242 -3.23 7.69 7.35
CA HIS A 242 -3.80 8.31 8.55
C HIS A 242 -5.27 8.68 8.36
N VAL A 243 -5.64 9.29 7.23
CA VAL A 243 -7.03 9.60 6.88
C VAL A 243 -7.88 8.33 6.79
N ALA A 244 -7.36 7.24 6.20
CA ALA A 244 -8.03 5.95 6.18
C ALA A 244 -8.28 5.42 7.60
N ALA A 245 -7.31 5.56 8.50
CA ALA A 245 -7.42 5.15 9.90
C ALA A 245 -8.48 5.94 10.69
N GLU A 246 -8.71 7.20 10.35
CA GLU A 246 -9.76 8.03 10.95
C GLU A 246 -11.15 7.70 10.42
N ARG A 247 -11.27 7.32 9.14
CA ARG A 247 -12.56 7.22 8.44
C ARG A 247 -13.12 5.81 8.32
N ALA A 248 -12.27 4.76 8.32
CA ALA A 248 -12.71 3.39 8.04
C ALA A 248 -13.78 2.88 9.01
N LEU A 249 -13.79 3.29 10.28
CA LEU A 249 -14.82 2.90 11.25
C LEU A 249 -16.15 3.64 11.07
N VAL A 250 -16.17 4.74 10.34
CA VAL A 250 -17.39 5.55 10.12
C VAL A 250 -18.19 4.99 8.94
N THR A 251 -17.52 4.40 7.97
CA THR A 251 -18.11 3.86 6.73
C THR A 251 -18.67 2.42 6.87
N ALA A 252 -18.29 1.72 7.94
CA ALA A 252 -18.70 0.32 8.19
C ALA A 252 -20.07 0.18 8.90
N ARG A 253 -20.99 1.18 8.75
CA ARG A 253 -22.35 1.14 9.34
C ARG A 253 -23.42 1.10 8.29
#